data_4998222b9a9c1f16cc6fda3bbd620e7c
#
_entry.id   4998222b9a9c1f16cc6fda3bbd620e7c
#
_cell.length_a   1.000
_cell.length_b   1.000
_cell.length_c   1.000
_cell.angle_alpha   90.00
_cell.angle_beta   90.00
_cell.angle_gamma   90.00
#
_symmetry.space_group_name_H-M   'P 1'
#
loop_
_entity.id
_entity.type
_entity.pdbx_description
1 polymer ?
#
loop_
_entity_poly.entity_id
_entity_poly.type
_entity_poly.pdbx_seq_one_letter_code
_entity_poly.pdbx_strand_id
1 'polypeptide(L)'
;QVLLSGSWNLNPWFVQVEQVPMTEIPIGYVGVVISFVGTASEDISGAAFTHGHLVETGHKGVWVEPLYPGKHPLNTRVMKVELVPTTNIVLNFTARITGGHGYDTNLTALKLLSFDGFSFDLEVFQVIHIGSMDAPKVISRLGSMQNVVDQVLRPIVGNYFRNSAQEYTILDFLTARSERQAEAAEYVKAALRSYDVQAVDTLIGLIT
;
A
#
# COMPACT_ATOMS: atom_id res chain seq x y z
N GLN A 1 -26.00 -14.68 4.31
CA GLN A 1 -26.63 -13.91 3.23
C GLN A 1 -26.87 -12.50 3.72
N VAL A 2 -26.71 -11.50 2.87
CA VAL A 2 -27.00 -10.10 3.18
C VAL A 2 -28.40 -9.79 2.67
N LEU A 3 -29.23 -9.26 3.55
CA LEU A 3 -30.57 -8.76 3.22
C LEU A 3 -30.54 -7.24 3.22
N LEU A 4 -31.03 -6.64 2.16
CA LEU A 4 -31.18 -5.20 2.07
C LEU A 4 -32.42 -4.74 2.85
N SER A 5 -32.57 -3.44 3.08
CA SER A 5 -33.77 -2.87 3.70
C SER A 5 -35.04 -3.30 2.97
N GLY A 6 -36.04 -3.74 3.72
CA GLY A 6 -37.29 -4.28 3.18
C GLY A 6 -38.02 -5.13 4.19
N SER A 7 -39.16 -5.72 3.78
CA SER A 7 -39.93 -6.68 4.57
C SER A 7 -39.57 -8.11 4.15
N TRP A 8 -39.15 -8.93 5.09
CA TRP A 8 -38.70 -10.28 4.83
C TRP A 8 -39.46 -11.29 5.69
N ASN A 9 -39.97 -12.35 5.08
CA ASN A 9 -40.56 -13.48 5.80
C ASN A 9 -39.45 -14.45 6.19
N LEU A 10 -39.01 -14.38 7.45
CA LEU A 10 -37.97 -15.24 7.99
C LEU A 10 -38.55 -16.10 9.11
N ASN A 11 -38.13 -17.36 9.15
CA ASN A 11 -38.48 -18.23 10.26
C ASN A 11 -37.50 -18.03 11.41
N PRO A 12 -37.93 -17.48 12.57
CA PRO A 12 -37.02 -17.15 13.67
C PRO A 12 -36.39 -18.38 14.34
N TRP A 13 -36.90 -19.59 14.11
CA TRP A 13 -36.33 -20.81 14.61
C TRP A 13 -35.08 -21.29 13.85
N PHE A 14 -34.90 -20.79 12.59
CA PHE A 14 -33.80 -21.24 11.74
C PHE A 14 -32.83 -20.13 11.40
N VAL A 15 -33.16 -18.85 11.66
CA VAL A 15 -32.33 -17.72 11.30
C VAL A 15 -32.22 -16.73 12.43
N GLN A 16 -31.01 -16.23 12.63
CA GLN A 16 -30.73 -15.07 13.47
C GLN A 16 -30.47 -13.88 12.56
N VAL A 17 -31.16 -12.78 12.81
CA VAL A 17 -30.97 -11.52 12.06
C VAL A 17 -30.19 -10.56 12.91
N GLU A 18 -29.10 -10.03 12.34
CA GLU A 18 -28.27 -8.99 12.94
C GLU A 18 -28.24 -7.80 12.00
N GLN A 19 -28.51 -6.62 12.52
CA GLN A 19 -28.41 -5.38 11.76
C GLN A 19 -26.97 -4.88 11.85
N VAL A 20 -26.33 -4.75 10.69
CA VAL A 20 -24.96 -4.23 10.57
C VAL A 20 -24.94 -3.02 9.65
N PRO A 21 -24.07 -2.03 9.88
CA PRO A 21 -23.92 -0.90 8.96
C PRO A 21 -23.34 -1.39 7.63
N MET A 22 -23.71 -0.70 6.54
CA MET A 22 -23.07 -0.93 5.24
C MET A 22 -21.58 -0.52 5.30
N THR A 23 -20.75 -1.25 4.56
CA THR A 23 -19.34 -0.87 4.39
C THR A 23 -19.25 0.38 3.53
N GLU A 24 -18.66 1.44 4.05
CA GLU A 24 -18.49 2.71 3.36
C GLU A 24 -17.06 2.84 2.84
N ILE A 25 -16.96 3.13 1.54
CA ILE A 25 -15.69 3.42 0.86
C ILE A 25 -15.66 4.93 0.60
N PRO A 26 -14.73 5.67 1.24
CA PRO A 26 -14.63 7.11 1.05
C PRO A 26 -14.06 7.47 -0.34
N ILE A 27 -14.32 8.71 -0.77
CA ILE A 27 -13.74 9.25 -2.00
C ILE A 27 -12.20 9.27 -1.88
N GLY A 28 -11.49 8.89 -2.94
CA GLY A 28 -10.04 8.78 -2.96
C GLY A 28 -9.50 7.42 -2.52
N TYR A 29 -10.39 6.49 -2.18
CA TYR A 29 -10.05 5.11 -1.83
C TYR A 29 -10.82 4.12 -2.70
N VAL A 30 -10.28 2.91 -2.78
CA VAL A 30 -11.00 1.73 -3.23
C VAL A 30 -10.96 0.67 -2.14
N GLY A 31 -12.02 -0.12 -2.07
CA GLY A 31 -12.10 -1.26 -1.15
C GLY A 31 -11.70 -2.55 -1.86
N VAL A 32 -10.67 -3.21 -1.39
CA VAL A 32 -10.31 -4.55 -1.85
C VAL A 32 -10.98 -5.57 -0.95
N VAL A 33 -11.83 -6.40 -1.52
CA VAL A 33 -12.58 -7.43 -0.78
C VAL A 33 -11.76 -8.70 -0.65
N ILE A 34 -11.61 -9.17 0.57
CA ILE A 34 -11.00 -10.45 0.91
C ILE A 34 -12.11 -11.35 1.45
N SER A 35 -12.54 -12.33 0.68
CA SER A 35 -13.57 -13.29 1.10
C SER A 35 -12.94 -14.53 1.72
N PHE A 36 -13.37 -14.87 2.93
CA PHE A 36 -12.93 -16.07 3.63
C PHE A 36 -13.79 -17.30 3.36
N VAL A 37 -14.92 -17.09 2.68
CA VAL A 37 -15.90 -18.12 2.34
C VAL A 37 -16.25 -18.07 0.86
N GLY A 38 -16.73 -19.17 0.32
CA GLY A 38 -17.14 -19.32 -1.07
C GLY A 38 -16.52 -20.56 -1.71
N THR A 39 -16.86 -20.79 -2.96
CA THR A 39 -16.22 -21.83 -3.77
C THR A 39 -14.76 -21.46 -4.05
N ALA A 40 -13.88 -22.43 -4.01
CA ALA A 40 -12.51 -22.24 -4.44
C ALA A 40 -12.50 -21.98 -5.95
N SER A 41 -11.70 -21.05 -6.39
CA SER A 41 -11.45 -20.75 -7.80
C SER A 41 -9.95 -20.82 -8.07
N GLU A 42 -9.59 -20.89 -9.34
CA GLU A 42 -8.20 -20.76 -9.74
C GLU A 42 -7.70 -19.33 -9.51
N ASP A 43 -6.42 -19.21 -9.17
CA ASP A 43 -5.76 -17.92 -9.03
C ASP A 43 -5.57 -17.29 -10.42
N ILE A 44 -6.17 -16.14 -10.64
CA ILE A 44 -6.10 -15.38 -11.90
C ILE A 44 -4.99 -14.32 -11.90
N SER A 45 -4.10 -14.33 -10.92
CA SER A 45 -2.99 -13.37 -10.82
C SER A 45 -2.00 -13.44 -11.98
N GLY A 46 -1.98 -14.56 -12.71
CA GLY A 46 -1.08 -14.80 -13.83
C GLY A 46 0.17 -15.63 -13.47
N ALA A 47 0.91 -16.04 -14.49
CA ALA A 47 2.05 -16.96 -14.34
C ALA A 47 3.24 -16.36 -13.56
N ALA A 48 3.40 -15.05 -13.59
CA ALA A 48 4.48 -14.34 -12.88
C ALA A 48 4.24 -14.23 -11.37
N PHE A 49 3.02 -14.50 -10.91
CA PHE A 49 2.66 -14.27 -9.52
C PHE A 49 1.51 -15.19 -9.06
N THR A 50 1.86 -16.27 -8.37
CA THR A 50 0.91 -17.32 -7.96
C THR A 50 0.55 -17.33 -6.47
N HIS A 51 1.03 -16.36 -5.67
CA HIS A 51 0.87 -16.37 -4.21
C HIS A 51 -0.36 -15.62 -3.71
N GLY A 52 -1.09 -14.95 -4.58
CA GLY A 52 -2.06 -13.94 -4.17
C GLY A 52 -3.48 -14.43 -4.00
N HIS A 53 -3.87 -15.57 -4.46
CA HIS A 53 -5.27 -16.00 -4.50
C HIS A 53 -6.21 -14.89 -5.03
N LEU A 54 -5.79 -14.22 -6.09
CA LEU A 54 -6.62 -13.25 -6.79
C LEU A 54 -7.67 -14.02 -7.57
N VAL A 55 -8.95 -13.77 -7.28
CA VAL A 55 -10.08 -14.55 -7.78
C VAL A 55 -11.18 -13.64 -8.31
N GLU A 56 -12.08 -14.19 -9.09
CA GLU A 56 -13.28 -13.49 -9.51
C GLU A 56 -14.21 -13.21 -8.33
N THR A 57 -15.06 -12.20 -8.50
CA THR A 57 -16.05 -11.79 -7.51
C THR A 57 -16.97 -12.96 -7.14
N GLY A 58 -17.18 -13.17 -5.83
CA GLY A 58 -18.03 -14.25 -5.31
C GLY A 58 -17.27 -15.52 -4.89
N HIS A 59 -15.99 -15.65 -5.22
CA HIS A 59 -15.15 -16.76 -4.82
C HIS A 59 -14.35 -16.45 -3.54
N LYS A 60 -13.80 -17.50 -2.93
CA LYS A 60 -12.93 -17.38 -1.77
C LYS A 60 -11.55 -16.87 -2.20
N GLY A 61 -11.12 -15.74 -1.67
CA GLY A 61 -9.86 -15.10 -1.99
C GLY A 61 -9.98 -13.58 -2.06
N VAL A 62 -9.02 -12.95 -2.70
CA VAL A 62 -9.01 -11.51 -2.97
C VAL A 62 -9.72 -11.26 -4.29
N TRP A 63 -10.77 -10.45 -4.28
CA TRP A 63 -11.52 -10.17 -5.51
C TRP A 63 -10.75 -9.22 -6.42
N VAL A 64 -10.72 -9.57 -7.71
CA VAL A 64 -10.05 -8.77 -8.76
C VAL A 64 -10.74 -7.43 -8.97
N GLU A 65 -12.07 -7.37 -8.79
CA GLU A 65 -12.83 -6.14 -8.92
C GLU A 65 -12.86 -5.39 -7.59
N PRO A 66 -12.27 -4.18 -7.51
CA PRO A 66 -12.32 -3.36 -6.31
C PRO A 66 -13.69 -2.71 -6.15
N LEU A 67 -14.06 -2.41 -4.93
CA LEU A 67 -15.24 -1.61 -4.63
C LEU A 67 -14.90 -0.12 -4.73
N TYR A 68 -15.64 0.58 -5.57
CA TYR A 68 -15.52 2.04 -5.73
C TYR A 68 -16.19 2.80 -4.57
N PRO A 69 -15.93 4.12 -4.44
CA PRO A 69 -16.54 4.94 -3.40
C PRO A 69 -18.05 4.81 -3.33
N GLY A 70 -18.58 4.65 -2.13
CA GLY A 70 -19.99 4.42 -1.88
C GLY A 70 -20.26 3.50 -0.71
N LYS A 71 -21.52 3.11 -0.53
CA LYS A 71 -21.96 2.18 0.53
C LYS A 71 -22.29 0.82 -0.06
N HIS A 72 -21.63 -0.20 0.44
CA HIS A 72 -21.74 -1.57 -0.07
C HIS A 72 -22.31 -2.51 0.99
N PRO A 73 -23.35 -3.29 0.65
CA PRO A 73 -23.96 -4.25 1.57
C PRO A 73 -23.12 -5.54 1.60
N LEU A 74 -22.10 -5.58 2.43
CA LEU A 74 -21.20 -6.73 2.59
C LEU A 74 -21.43 -7.42 3.92
N ASN A 75 -21.22 -8.74 3.94
CA ASN A 75 -21.20 -9.51 5.18
C ASN A 75 -19.80 -9.45 5.80
N THR A 76 -19.58 -8.50 6.69
CA THR A 76 -18.29 -8.29 7.38
C THR A 76 -17.88 -9.42 8.32
N ARG A 77 -18.75 -10.40 8.56
CA ARG A 77 -18.40 -11.62 9.33
C ARG A 77 -17.54 -12.60 8.52
N VAL A 78 -17.68 -12.58 7.20
CA VAL A 78 -17.02 -13.52 6.30
C VAL A 78 -16.17 -12.84 5.21
N MET A 79 -16.23 -11.52 5.17
CA MET A 79 -15.46 -10.70 4.23
C MET A 79 -14.76 -9.58 4.97
N LYS A 80 -13.52 -9.30 4.61
CA LYS A 80 -12.76 -8.13 5.04
C LYS A 80 -12.63 -7.19 3.85
N VAL A 81 -12.73 -5.90 4.09
CA VAL A 81 -12.44 -4.88 3.09
C VAL A 81 -11.19 -4.13 3.52
N GLU A 82 -10.16 -4.15 2.67
CA GLU A 82 -8.95 -3.35 2.86
C GLU A 82 -9.07 -2.08 2.03
N LEU A 83 -8.95 -0.93 2.69
CA LEU A 83 -9.00 0.37 2.01
C LEU A 83 -7.63 0.71 1.43
N VAL A 84 -7.58 0.95 0.13
CA VAL A 84 -6.37 1.36 -0.57
C VAL A 84 -6.59 2.76 -1.14
N PRO A 85 -5.75 3.73 -0.78
CA PRO A 85 -5.85 5.06 -1.35
C PRO A 85 -5.44 5.04 -2.84
N THR A 86 -6.24 5.67 -3.67
CA THR A 86 -6.01 5.83 -5.11
C THR A 86 -5.54 7.25 -5.45
N THR A 87 -5.35 8.08 -4.45
CA THR A 87 -4.69 9.39 -4.58
C THR A 87 -3.20 9.24 -4.35
N ASN A 88 -2.42 10.25 -4.75
CA ASN A 88 -1.01 10.29 -4.41
C ASN A 88 -0.83 10.39 -2.90
N ILE A 89 0.01 9.51 -2.36
CA ILE A 89 0.37 9.50 -0.94
C ILE A 89 1.83 9.89 -0.81
N VAL A 90 2.11 10.79 0.13
CA VAL A 90 3.47 11.15 0.51
C VAL A 90 3.86 10.39 1.77
N LEU A 91 4.83 9.53 1.68
CA LEU A 91 5.41 8.79 2.80
C LEU A 91 6.65 9.50 3.30
N ASN A 92 6.65 9.86 4.58
CA ASN A 92 7.65 10.73 5.17
C ASN A 92 8.66 9.89 5.97
N PHE A 93 9.90 9.79 5.45
CA PHE A 93 11.04 9.26 6.20
C PHE A 93 11.66 10.40 7.03
N THR A 94 11.04 10.78 8.12
CA THR A 94 11.47 11.88 8.99
C THR A 94 11.35 11.50 10.46
N ALA A 95 12.11 12.19 11.32
CA ALA A 95 11.97 12.04 12.77
C ALA A 95 10.69 12.73 13.31
N ARG A 96 10.06 13.60 12.51
CA ARG A 96 8.85 14.35 12.90
C ARG A 96 7.65 13.72 12.23
N ILE A 97 6.69 13.25 13.02
CA ILE A 97 5.42 12.72 12.53
C ILE A 97 4.59 13.88 11.98
N THR A 98 4.43 13.95 10.67
CA THR A 98 3.65 15.00 9.98
C THR A 98 2.51 14.43 9.11
N GLY A 99 2.35 13.11 9.07
CA GLY A 99 1.42 12.46 8.16
C GLY A 99 -0.01 12.36 8.69
N GLY A 100 -1.00 12.68 7.81
CA GLY A 100 -2.42 12.55 8.10
C GLY A 100 -3.02 11.15 7.84
N HIS A 101 -2.29 10.24 7.18
CA HIS A 101 -2.81 8.92 6.77
C HIS A 101 -2.32 7.74 7.62
N GLY A 102 -1.33 7.95 8.50
CA GLY A 102 -0.87 6.95 9.47
C GLY A 102 0.02 5.81 8.93
N TYR A 103 0.25 5.70 7.63
CA TYR A 103 1.10 4.64 7.05
C TYR A 103 2.59 4.86 7.28
N ASP A 104 3.01 6.07 7.57
CA ASP A 104 4.40 6.48 7.80
C ASP A 104 4.81 6.55 9.27
N THR A 105 3.96 6.13 10.20
CA THR A 105 4.23 6.17 11.64
C THR A 105 5.48 5.40 12.06
N ASN A 106 5.85 4.36 11.32
CA ASN A 106 7.03 3.54 11.56
C ASN A 106 8.26 4.00 10.76
N LEU A 107 8.12 5.02 9.92
CA LEU A 107 9.22 5.56 9.14
C LEU A 107 9.99 6.59 9.96
N THR A 108 11.30 6.54 9.85
CA THR A 108 12.22 7.47 10.51
C THR A 108 13.22 8.01 9.50
N ALA A 109 13.86 9.14 9.81
CA ALA A 109 14.98 9.63 9.02
C ALA A 109 16.02 8.53 8.80
N LEU A 110 16.61 8.50 7.62
CA LEU A 110 17.60 7.48 7.25
C LEU A 110 18.94 7.86 7.84
N LYS A 111 19.49 6.99 8.71
CA LYS A 111 20.85 7.13 9.21
C LYS A 111 21.82 6.57 8.17
N LEU A 112 22.66 7.43 7.65
CA LEU A 112 23.59 7.13 6.56
C LEU A 112 25.03 7.37 7.02
N LEU A 113 25.95 6.66 6.37
CA LEU A 113 27.38 6.83 6.55
C LEU A 113 28.00 7.14 5.19
N SER A 114 28.68 8.28 5.09
CA SER A 114 29.39 8.69 3.85
C SER A 114 30.69 7.89 3.65
N PHE A 115 31.23 7.97 2.44
CA PHE A 115 32.50 7.33 2.09
C PHE A 115 33.66 7.78 3.01
N ASP A 116 33.67 9.03 3.43
CA ASP A 116 34.66 9.64 4.32
C ASP A 116 34.39 9.38 5.82
N GLY A 117 33.40 8.53 6.15
CA GLY A 117 33.12 8.07 7.50
C GLY A 117 32.25 9.01 8.36
N PHE A 118 31.63 10.04 7.78
CA PHE A 118 30.69 10.90 8.49
C PHE A 118 29.30 10.27 8.51
N SER A 119 28.69 10.23 9.69
CA SER A 119 27.30 9.82 9.85
C SER A 119 26.37 11.03 9.78
N PHE A 120 25.29 10.92 9.05
CA PHE A 120 24.28 11.97 8.92
C PHE A 120 22.87 11.39 8.80
N ASP A 121 21.88 12.17 9.17
CA ASP A 121 20.49 11.81 9.02
C ASP A 121 19.92 12.46 7.76
N LEU A 122 19.25 11.65 6.93
CA LEU A 122 18.63 12.09 5.67
C LEU A 122 17.12 11.94 5.79
N GLU A 123 16.39 13.04 5.58
CA GLU A 123 14.94 13.00 5.39
C GLU A 123 14.61 12.75 3.92
N VAL A 124 13.66 11.84 3.68
CA VAL A 124 13.19 11.50 2.33
C VAL A 124 11.66 11.53 2.31
N PHE A 125 11.09 12.10 1.26
CA PHE A 125 9.66 12.08 1.00
C PHE A 125 9.42 11.28 -0.27
N GLN A 126 8.76 10.14 -0.11
CA GLN A 126 8.44 9.27 -1.23
C GLN A 126 6.98 9.41 -1.60
N VAL A 127 6.71 9.88 -2.82
CA VAL A 127 5.35 9.97 -3.36
C VAL A 127 5.04 8.70 -4.15
N ILE A 128 3.96 8.04 -3.78
CA ILE A 128 3.47 6.84 -4.46
C ILE A 128 2.02 7.00 -4.90
N HIS A 129 1.66 6.21 -5.91
CA HIS A 129 0.30 6.09 -6.42
C HIS A 129 -0.03 4.62 -6.69
N ILE A 130 -1.23 4.19 -6.32
CA ILE A 130 -1.74 2.86 -6.63
C ILE A 130 -3.01 3.02 -7.45
N GLY A 131 -3.01 2.47 -8.66
CA GLY A 131 -4.19 2.48 -9.52
C GLY A 131 -5.33 1.67 -8.92
N SER A 132 -6.58 2.07 -9.16
CA SER A 132 -7.75 1.37 -8.62
C SER A 132 -7.81 -0.10 -9.03
N MET A 133 -7.42 -0.42 -10.26
CA MET A 133 -7.39 -1.80 -10.78
C MET A 133 -6.14 -2.59 -10.34
N ASP A 134 -5.11 -1.90 -9.88
CA ASP A 134 -3.89 -2.53 -9.37
C ASP A 134 -3.97 -2.80 -7.86
N ALA A 135 -4.84 -2.09 -7.15
CA ALA A 135 -5.04 -2.27 -5.71
C ALA A 135 -5.32 -3.72 -5.29
N PRO A 136 -6.20 -4.50 -5.95
CA PRO A 136 -6.40 -5.91 -5.62
C PRO A 136 -5.14 -6.76 -5.79
N LYS A 137 -4.33 -6.50 -6.82
CA LYS A 137 -3.05 -7.20 -7.05
C LYS A 137 -2.06 -6.91 -5.93
N VAL A 138 -1.93 -5.64 -5.55
CA VAL A 138 -1.05 -5.20 -4.46
C VAL A 138 -1.44 -5.85 -3.14
N ILE A 139 -2.74 -5.83 -2.80
CA ILE A 139 -3.23 -6.44 -1.56
C ILE A 139 -3.12 -7.96 -1.59
N SER A 140 -3.36 -8.61 -2.73
CA SER A 140 -3.20 -10.06 -2.83
C SER A 140 -1.76 -10.50 -2.57
N ARG A 141 -0.77 -9.68 -2.95
CA ARG A 141 0.67 -9.94 -2.74
C ARG A 141 1.14 -9.65 -1.31
N LEU A 142 0.70 -8.54 -0.74
CA LEU A 142 1.29 -7.96 0.47
C LEU A 142 0.33 -7.96 1.66
N GLY A 143 -0.95 -8.22 1.44
CA GLY A 143 -1.98 -8.37 2.47
C GLY A 143 -2.57 -7.05 2.99
N SER A 144 -1.80 -5.97 3.06
CA SER A 144 -2.27 -4.67 3.53
C SER A 144 -1.42 -3.53 2.99
N MET A 145 -1.97 -2.32 3.03
CA MET A 145 -1.25 -1.11 2.64
C MET A 145 -0.05 -0.83 3.56
N GLN A 146 -0.15 -1.13 4.85
CA GLN A 146 0.96 -0.99 5.80
C GLN A 146 2.14 -1.90 5.41
N ASN A 147 1.88 -3.11 4.95
CA ASN A 147 2.92 -4.02 4.48
C ASN A 147 3.63 -3.52 3.22
N VAL A 148 2.92 -2.81 2.32
CA VAL A 148 3.56 -2.14 1.17
C VAL A 148 4.64 -1.17 1.64
N VAL A 149 4.33 -0.38 2.65
CA VAL A 149 5.27 0.59 3.21
C VAL A 149 6.42 -0.08 3.94
N ASP A 150 6.11 -1.00 4.87
CA ASP A 150 7.12 -1.58 5.77
C ASP A 150 8.01 -2.63 5.10
N GLN A 151 7.46 -3.45 4.20
CA GLN A 151 8.17 -4.58 3.61
C GLN A 151 8.76 -4.29 2.23
N VAL A 152 8.24 -3.31 1.50
CA VAL A 152 8.68 -3.00 0.14
C VAL A 152 9.35 -1.64 0.08
N LEU A 153 8.64 -0.58 0.41
CA LEU A 153 9.15 0.79 0.27
C LEU A 153 10.32 1.10 1.19
N ARG A 154 10.16 0.83 2.48
CA ARG A 154 11.21 1.11 3.47
C ARG A 154 12.55 0.45 3.13
N PRO A 155 12.65 -0.86 2.80
CA PRO A 155 13.91 -1.46 2.42
C PRO A 155 14.45 -0.95 1.07
N ILE A 156 13.61 -0.71 0.06
CA ILE A 156 14.05 -0.23 -1.25
C ILE A 156 14.68 1.16 -1.13
N VAL A 157 13.96 2.11 -0.53
CA VAL A 157 14.43 3.48 -0.33
C VAL A 157 15.65 3.51 0.58
N GLY A 158 15.59 2.79 1.70
CA GLY A 158 16.67 2.74 2.67
C GLY A 158 17.97 2.15 2.11
N ASN A 159 17.89 1.07 1.33
CA ASN A 159 19.06 0.45 0.72
C ASN A 159 19.68 1.33 -0.37
N TYR A 160 18.84 1.95 -1.20
CA TYR A 160 19.37 2.87 -2.22
C TYR A 160 20.21 3.98 -1.59
N PHE A 161 19.66 4.70 -0.63
CA PHE A 161 20.38 5.82 -0.02
C PHE A 161 21.58 5.39 0.81
N ARG A 162 21.55 4.22 1.47
CA ARG A 162 22.74 3.69 2.15
C ARG A 162 23.88 3.36 1.19
N ASN A 163 23.56 2.73 0.07
CA ASN A 163 24.57 2.43 -0.96
C ASN A 163 25.11 3.71 -1.59
N SER A 164 24.22 4.61 -2.00
CA SER A 164 24.61 5.89 -2.58
C SER A 164 25.48 6.73 -1.62
N ALA A 165 25.16 6.76 -0.34
CA ALA A 165 25.96 7.51 0.64
C ALA A 165 27.38 6.96 0.79
N GLN A 166 27.58 5.65 0.63
CA GLN A 166 28.91 5.01 0.73
C GLN A 166 29.79 5.24 -0.49
N GLU A 167 29.24 5.71 -1.60
CA GLU A 167 29.98 6.00 -2.83
C GLU A 167 30.57 7.43 -2.87
N TYR A 168 30.05 8.35 -2.03
CA TYR A 168 30.37 9.77 -2.08
C TYR A 168 30.81 10.31 -0.73
N THR A 169 31.65 11.37 -0.78
CA THR A 169 31.93 12.17 0.42
C THR A 169 30.68 12.97 0.80
N ILE A 170 30.62 13.40 2.07
CA ILE A 170 29.45 14.19 2.52
C ILE A 170 29.28 15.49 1.71
N LEU A 171 30.36 16.13 1.32
CA LEU A 171 30.35 17.35 0.52
C LEU A 171 29.84 17.09 -0.90
N ASP A 172 30.27 16.00 -1.54
CA ASP A 172 29.80 15.60 -2.86
C ASP A 172 28.33 15.22 -2.82
N PHE A 173 27.89 14.54 -1.77
CA PHE A 173 26.49 14.20 -1.60
C PHE A 173 25.60 15.45 -1.46
N LEU A 174 26.04 16.46 -0.72
CA LEU A 174 25.33 17.73 -0.54
C LEU A 174 25.29 18.57 -1.83
N THR A 175 26.39 18.64 -2.57
CA THR A 175 26.48 19.45 -3.79
C THR A 175 25.71 18.82 -4.95
N ALA A 176 25.70 17.50 -5.07
CA ALA A 176 25.00 16.74 -6.10
C ALA A 176 23.57 16.31 -5.72
N ARG A 177 22.96 16.96 -4.72
CA ARG A 177 21.65 16.58 -4.17
C ARG A 177 20.56 16.36 -5.24
N SER A 178 20.45 17.26 -6.20
CA SER A 178 19.45 17.18 -7.28
C SER A 178 19.66 15.96 -8.18
N GLU A 179 20.92 15.64 -8.47
CA GLU A 179 21.30 14.48 -9.27
C GLU A 179 20.97 13.17 -8.50
N ARG A 180 21.36 13.11 -7.23
CA ARG A 180 21.04 11.96 -6.35
C ARG A 180 19.53 11.74 -6.20
N GLN A 181 18.77 12.82 -6.12
CA GLN A 181 17.30 12.75 -6.07
C GLN A 181 16.72 12.15 -7.36
N ALA A 182 17.20 12.58 -8.54
CA ALA A 182 16.74 12.05 -9.82
C ALA A 182 17.09 10.57 -9.98
N GLU A 183 18.30 10.16 -9.61
CA GLU A 183 18.72 8.76 -9.64
C GLU A 183 17.91 7.90 -8.67
N ALA A 184 17.64 8.40 -7.46
CA ALA A 184 16.79 7.74 -6.48
C ALA A 184 15.37 7.52 -7.03
N ALA A 185 14.79 8.55 -7.65
CA ALA A 185 13.46 8.48 -8.24
C ALA A 185 13.36 7.39 -9.32
N GLU A 186 14.34 7.32 -10.21
CA GLU A 186 14.39 6.28 -11.27
C GLU A 186 14.61 4.88 -10.69
N TYR A 187 15.49 4.73 -9.70
CA TYR A 187 15.73 3.45 -9.06
C TYR A 187 14.48 2.93 -8.34
N VAL A 188 13.84 3.77 -7.53
CA VAL A 188 12.63 3.41 -6.77
C VAL A 188 11.48 3.10 -7.72
N LYS A 189 11.32 3.89 -8.79
CA LYS A 189 10.31 3.66 -9.82
C LYS A 189 10.49 2.31 -10.52
N ALA A 190 11.72 1.95 -10.88
CA ALA A 190 12.00 0.65 -11.49
C ALA A 190 11.72 -0.51 -10.52
N ALA A 191 12.13 -0.37 -9.26
CA ALA A 191 11.92 -1.40 -8.24
C ALA A 191 10.43 -1.62 -7.90
N LEU A 192 9.63 -0.56 -7.81
CA LEU A 192 8.21 -0.64 -7.45
C LEU A 192 7.31 -1.16 -8.59
N ARG A 193 7.75 -1.08 -9.84
CA ARG A 193 6.99 -1.63 -10.98
C ARG A 193 6.66 -3.11 -10.81
N SER A 194 7.55 -3.90 -10.23
CA SER A 194 7.33 -5.33 -10.01
C SER A 194 6.23 -5.61 -8.98
N TYR A 195 5.83 -4.61 -8.19
CA TYR A 195 4.78 -4.70 -7.16
C TYR A 195 3.47 -4.02 -7.56
N ASP A 196 3.34 -3.57 -8.81
CA ASP A 196 2.18 -2.80 -9.31
C ASP A 196 1.93 -1.49 -8.55
N VAL A 197 2.99 -0.93 -7.95
CA VAL A 197 2.98 0.38 -7.28
C VAL A 197 3.75 1.37 -8.13
N GLN A 198 3.18 2.55 -8.34
CA GLN A 198 3.82 3.62 -9.09
C GLN A 198 4.55 4.57 -8.13
N ALA A 199 5.86 4.70 -8.29
CA ALA A 199 6.60 5.79 -7.67
C ALA A 199 6.42 7.04 -8.54
N VAL A 200 5.81 8.06 -7.95
CA VAL A 200 5.57 9.34 -8.65
C VAL A 200 6.82 10.21 -8.57
N ASP A 201 7.34 10.40 -7.36
CA ASP A 201 8.54 11.21 -7.12
C ASP A 201 9.22 10.79 -5.81
N THR A 202 10.54 11.05 -5.74
CA THR A 202 11.36 10.88 -4.54
C THR A 202 12.05 12.21 -4.25
N LEU A 203 11.74 12.80 -3.11
CA LEU A 203 12.28 14.10 -2.72
C LEU A 203 13.22 13.94 -1.53
N ILE A 204 14.37 14.58 -1.60
CA ILE A 204 15.32 14.66 -0.50
C ILE A 204 14.96 15.86 0.37
N GLY A 205 14.75 15.65 1.65
CA GLY A 205 14.45 16.68 2.63
C GLY A 205 15.69 17.25 3.29
N LEU A 206 15.63 17.42 4.61
CA LEU A 206 16.73 17.94 5.41
C LEU A 206 17.85 16.90 5.54
N ILE A 207 19.09 17.39 5.55
CA ILE A 207 20.30 16.61 5.84
C ILE A 207 20.91 17.24 7.09
N THR A 208 21.02 16.43 8.18
CA THR A 208 21.51 16.89 9.50
C THR A 208 22.55 15.94 10.06
#